data_31540c8c7450dc3d9d1c70e9adc94d30
#
_entry.id   31540c8c7450dc3d9d1c70e9adc94d30
#
_cell.length_a   1.000
_cell.length_b   1.000
_cell.length_c   1.000
_cell.angle_alpha   90.00
_cell.angle_beta   90.00
_cell.angle_gamma   90.00
#
_symmetry.space_group_name_H-M   'P 1'
#
loop_
_entity.id
_entity.type
_entity.pdbx_description
1 polymer ?
#
loop_
_entity_poly.entity_id
_entity_poly.type
_entity_poly.pdbx_seq_one_letter_code
_entity_poly.pdbx_strand_id
1 'polypeptide(L)'
;SPRLTLQLAPMYRFYNGGIGDIHFVKDNKIYITIDNIERLRRYEVETYLQWQPFDKTTIVFNGNFRHDSYKNPSLQLENSVWSGFYYASLTQKLPWKLRLTISSYGQIGHEAYNVYGHSSSWFSYSAALQRSFLKEDRLTLRLYANMPFNKYYHNESVTNQGDYTGVSKHDYLGRRFQISLSYRFGKLKASVKKTETTIENSDVVGGISKGQ
;
A
#
# COMPACT_ATOMS: atom_id res chain seq x y z
N SER A 1 -12.86 -20.45 6.38
CA SER A 1 -14.28 -20.10 6.51
C SER A 1 -14.67 -19.12 5.42
N PRO A 2 -15.84 -19.24 4.77
CA PRO A 2 -16.26 -18.28 3.74
C PRO A 2 -16.43 -16.84 4.27
N ARG A 3 -16.46 -16.66 5.59
CA ARG A 3 -16.59 -15.35 6.27
C ARG A 3 -15.26 -14.77 6.74
N LEU A 4 -14.16 -15.53 6.68
CA LEU A 4 -12.86 -15.10 7.14
C LEU A 4 -11.80 -15.56 6.15
N THR A 5 -11.06 -14.62 5.61
CA THR A 5 -9.83 -14.85 4.86
C THR A 5 -8.70 -14.13 5.60
N LEU A 6 -7.67 -14.87 5.95
CA LEU A 6 -6.44 -14.34 6.54
C LEU A 6 -5.27 -14.87 5.74
N GLN A 7 -4.40 -13.97 5.30
CA GLN A 7 -3.14 -14.28 4.65
C GLN A 7 -2.02 -13.58 5.41
N LEU A 8 -0.98 -14.33 5.72
CA LEU A 8 0.25 -13.84 6.34
C LEU A 8 1.42 -14.33 5.48
N ALA A 9 2.23 -13.39 5.02
CA ALA A 9 3.39 -13.69 4.20
C ALA A 9 4.65 -13.12 4.87
N PRO A 10 5.37 -13.92 5.66
CA PRO A 10 6.67 -13.51 6.19
C PRO A 10 7.70 -13.44 5.07
N MET A 11 8.54 -12.43 5.10
CA MET A 11 9.54 -12.14 4.08
C MET A 11 10.86 -11.71 4.74
N TYR A 12 11.95 -12.22 4.20
CA TYR A 12 13.28 -11.73 4.53
C TYR A 12 13.95 -11.23 3.27
N ARG A 13 14.42 -10.00 3.29
CA ARG A 13 15.14 -9.38 2.17
C ARG A 13 16.48 -8.86 2.63
N PHE A 14 17.50 -9.08 1.83
CA PHE A 14 18.82 -8.56 2.10
C PHE A 14 19.55 -8.19 0.82
N TYR A 15 20.40 -7.19 0.92
CA TYR A 15 21.43 -6.92 -0.07
C TYR A 15 22.71 -6.40 0.59
N ASN A 16 23.84 -6.59 -0.09
CA ASN A 16 25.13 -6.03 0.26
C ASN A 16 25.65 -5.27 -0.97
N GLY A 17 26.20 -4.07 -0.78
CA GLY A 17 26.67 -3.23 -1.87
C GLY A 17 25.52 -2.58 -2.64
N GLY A 18 24.44 -2.21 -1.96
CA GLY A 18 23.41 -1.35 -2.54
C GLY A 18 23.96 0.04 -2.83
N ILE A 19 23.44 0.67 -3.88
CA ILE A 19 23.75 2.07 -4.19
C ILE A 19 23.12 2.94 -3.11
N GLY A 20 23.94 3.73 -2.42
CA GLY A 20 23.52 4.64 -1.38
C GLY A 20 24.16 6.01 -1.55
N ASP A 21 23.49 7.03 -1.03
CA ASP A 21 24.02 8.38 -1.00
C ASP A 21 25.13 8.50 0.06
N ILE A 22 26.20 9.17 -0.31
CA ILE A 22 27.21 9.65 0.62
C ILE A 22 27.07 11.16 0.68
N HIS A 23 26.87 11.66 1.88
CA HIS A 23 26.78 13.08 2.10
C HIS A 23 27.99 13.52 2.94
N PHE A 24 28.61 14.61 2.60
CA PHE A 24 29.70 15.20 3.40
C PHE A 24 29.70 16.72 3.28
N VAL A 25 30.20 17.37 4.31
CA VAL A 25 30.34 18.83 4.34
C VAL A 25 31.77 19.19 4.03
N LYS A 26 31.96 20.07 3.06
CA LYS A 26 33.27 20.67 2.72
C LYS A 26 33.04 22.14 2.36
N ASP A 27 33.92 23.02 2.89
CA ASP A 27 33.87 24.46 2.64
C ASP A 27 32.46 25.07 2.89
N ASN A 28 31.82 24.65 3.97
CA ASN A 28 30.44 25.05 4.37
C ASN A 28 29.37 24.73 3.32
N LYS A 29 29.62 23.72 2.45
CA LYS A 29 28.70 23.23 1.45
C LYS A 29 28.45 21.73 1.63
N ILE A 30 27.22 21.30 1.41
CA ILE A 30 26.83 19.89 1.45
C ILE A 30 27.07 19.31 0.06
N TYR A 31 27.85 18.26 -0.02
CA TYR A 31 28.09 17.46 -1.22
C TYR A 31 27.34 16.13 -1.07
N ILE A 32 26.70 15.71 -2.14
CA ILE A 32 26.04 14.41 -2.23
C ILE A 32 26.68 13.65 -3.40
N THR A 33 27.16 12.46 -3.13
CA THR A 33 27.62 11.51 -4.14
C THR A 33 27.01 10.15 -3.89
N ILE A 34 27.17 9.21 -4.79
CA ILE A 34 26.61 7.85 -4.69
C ILE A 34 27.73 6.82 -4.75
N ASP A 35 27.57 5.73 -3.99
CA ASP A 35 28.48 4.60 -4.03
C ASP A 35 27.78 3.30 -3.64
N ASN A 36 28.38 2.15 -3.90
CA ASN A 36 27.89 0.80 -3.57
C ASN A 36 28.25 0.39 -2.14
N ILE A 37 27.71 1.06 -1.15
CA ILE A 37 28.14 0.98 0.24
C ILE A 37 27.06 0.49 1.22
N GLU A 38 25.81 0.47 0.79
CA GLU A 38 24.73 0.11 1.72
C GLU A 38 24.53 -1.40 1.85
N ARG A 39 24.26 -1.82 3.07
CA ARG A 39 23.76 -3.15 3.41
C ARG A 39 22.38 -3.01 4.02
N LEU A 40 21.41 -3.75 3.50
CA LEU A 40 20.06 -3.84 4.07
C LEU A 40 19.83 -5.24 4.63
N ARG A 41 19.17 -5.26 5.77
CA ARG A 41 18.47 -6.44 6.31
C ARG A 41 17.05 -6.02 6.64
N ARG A 42 16.08 -6.68 6.02
CA ARG A 42 14.65 -6.42 6.24
C ARG A 42 13.93 -7.70 6.63
N TYR A 43 13.25 -7.65 7.74
CA TYR A 43 12.26 -8.65 8.15
C TYR A 43 10.89 -8.01 7.99
N GLU A 44 10.00 -8.67 7.27
CA GLU A 44 8.69 -8.11 6.93
C GLU A 44 7.62 -9.19 7.05
N VAL A 45 6.44 -8.81 7.51
CA VAL A 45 5.24 -9.63 7.45
C VAL A 45 4.16 -8.84 6.73
N GLU A 46 3.75 -9.32 5.57
CA GLU A 46 2.57 -8.82 4.87
C GLU A 46 1.32 -9.50 5.42
N THR A 47 0.26 -8.72 5.60
CA THR A 47 -0.99 -9.19 6.19
C THR A 47 -2.15 -8.75 5.31
N TYR A 48 -3.03 -9.70 4.99
CA TYR A 48 -4.35 -9.42 4.45
C TYR A 48 -5.40 -10.12 5.30
N LEU A 49 -6.39 -9.36 5.74
CA LEU A 49 -7.55 -9.86 6.46
C LEU A 49 -8.83 -9.35 5.78
N GLN A 50 -9.73 -10.25 5.45
CA GLN A 50 -11.11 -9.93 5.15
C GLN A 50 -12.01 -10.74 6.07
N TRP A 51 -12.84 -10.06 6.84
CA TRP A 51 -13.72 -10.69 7.81
C TRP A 51 -15.14 -10.17 7.70
N GLN A 52 -16.11 -11.08 7.67
CA GLN A 52 -17.53 -10.80 7.68
C GLN A 52 -18.14 -11.33 8.98
N PRO A 53 -18.01 -10.59 10.12
CA PRO A 53 -18.58 -11.03 11.38
C PRO A 53 -20.11 -11.21 11.32
N PHE A 54 -20.76 -10.37 10.51
CA PHE A 54 -22.20 -10.39 10.27
C PHE A 54 -22.47 -10.25 8.76
N ASP A 55 -23.68 -10.65 8.31
CA ASP A 55 -24.06 -10.63 6.88
C ASP A 55 -23.97 -9.24 6.22
N LYS A 56 -24.10 -8.19 7.02
CA LYS A 56 -24.11 -6.80 6.55
C LYS A 56 -22.82 -6.03 6.85
N THR A 57 -21.85 -6.67 7.51
CA THR A 57 -20.62 -6.04 7.98
C THR A 57 -19.43 -6.69 7.32
N THR A 58 -18.55 -5.89 6.72
CA THR A 58 -17.29 -6.37 6.16
C THR A 58 -16.14 -5.52 6.71
N ILE A 59 -15.14 -6.18 7.27
CA ILE A 59 -13.90 -5.58 7.73
C ILE A 59 -12.79 -6.04 6.80
N VAL A 60 -12.00 -5.11 6.33
CA VAL A 60 -10.79 -5.40 5.54
C VAL A 60 -9.61 -4.72 6.21
N PHE A 61 -8.55 -5.46 6.37
CA PHE A 61 -7.24 -4.94 6.74
C PHE A 61 -6.20 -5.46 5.74
N ASN A 62 -5.37 -4.58 5.28
CA ASN A 62 -4.23 -4.88 4.42
C ASN A 62 -3.05 -4.05 4.89
N GLY A 63 -1.91 -4.66 5.05
CA GLY A 63 -0.75 -3.94 5.51
C GLY A 63 0.50 -4.80 5.59
N ASN A 64 1.59 -4.15 5.92
CA ASN A 64 2.84 -4.80 6.25
C ASN A 64 3.40 -4.23 7.56
N PHE A 65 4.17 -5.05 8.24
CA PHE A 65 4.95 -4.65 9.39
C PHE A 65 6.37 -5.13 9.19
N ARG A 66 7.34 -4.22 9.32
CA ARG A 66 8.72 -4.53 8.97
C ARG A 66 9.73 -3.91 9.92
N HIS A 67 10.86 -4.56 10.02
CA HIS A 67 12.07 -4.06 10.64
C HIS A 67 13.15 -3.92 9.58
N ASP A 68 13.63 -2.70 9.37
CA ASP A 68 14.70 -2.36 8.45
C ASP A 68 15.97 -2.03 9.21
N SER A 69 17.09 -2.62 8.81
CA SER A 69 18.43 -2.28 9.29
C SER A 69 19.32 -1.95 8.10
N TYR A 70 19.63 -0.68 7.96
CA TYR A 70 20.59 -0.15 6.99
C TYR A 70 21.93 0.04 7.66
N LYS A 71 23.01 -0.38 7.00
CA LYS A 71 24.39 -0.22 7.48
C LYS A 71 25.29 0.28 6.37
N ASN A 72 26.15 1.21 6.72
CA ASN A 72 27.29 1.61 5.92
C ASN A 72 28.57 1.36 6.71
N PRO A 73 29.28 0.23 6.47
CA PRO A 73 30.48 -0.11 7.23
C PRO A 73 31.63 0.87 7.03
N SER A 74 31.73 1.49 5.86
CA SER A 74 32.82 2.44 5.53
C SER A 74 32.72 3.73 6.35
N LEU A 75 31.50 4.17 6.64
CA LEU A 75 31.22 5.35 7.45
C LEU A 75 30.85 5.03 8.90
N GLN A 76 30.81 3.74 9.25
CA GLN A 76 30.37 3.26 10.58
C GLN A 76 28.97 3.75 10.96
N LEU A 77 28.08 3.88 9.98
CA LEU A 77 26.70 4.33 10.16
C LEU A 77 25.76 3.15 10.18
N GLU A 78 24.75 3.25 11.03
CA GLU A 78 23.65 2.30 11.13
C GLU A 78 22.34 3.04 11.40
N ASN A 79 21.27 2.65 10.69
CA ASN A 79 19.91 3.12 10.91
C ASN A 79 18.97 1.91 10.96
N SER A 80 18.33 1.71 12.10
CA SER A 80 17.49 0.55 12.34
C SER A 80 16.15 0.99 12.90
N VAL A 81 15.06 0.66 12.18
CA VAL A 81 13.72 1.17 12.49
C VAL A 81 12.65 0.10 12.29
N TRP A 82 11.58 0.26 13.05
CA TRP A 82 10.32 -0.45 12.85
C TRP A 82 9.35 0.45 12.11
N SER A 83 8.71 -0.08 11.07
CA SER A 83 7.71 0.62 10.29
C SER A 83 6.64 -0.33 9.77
N GLY A 84 5.58 0.23 9.24
CA GLY A 84 4.56 -0.51 8.53
C GLY A 84 3.61 0.42 7.82
N PHE A 85 3.00 -0.05 6.73
CA PHE A 85 1.89 0.59 6.07
C PHE A 85 0.63 -0.21 6.31
N TYR A 86 -0.48 0.46 6.48
CA TYR A 86 -1.76 -0.20 6.65
C TYR A 86 -2.87 0.50 5.88
N TYR A 87 -3.85 -0.29 5.49
CA TYR A 87 -5.18 0.13 5.10
C TYR A 87 -6.18 -0.70 5.90
N ALA A 88 -7.10 -0.03 6.57
CA ALA A 88 -8.20 -0.66 7.29
C ALA A 88 -9.53 -0.07 6.82
N SER A 89 -10.54 -0.89 6.64
CA SER A 89 -11.89 -0.42 6.34
C SER A 89 -12.96 -1.27 6.99
N LEU A 90 -14.02 -0.59 7.40
CA LEU A 90 -15.27 -1.16 7.87
C LEU A 90 -16.38 -0.74 6.90
N THR A 91 -17.04 -1.69 6.28
CA THR A 91 -18.23 -1.45 5.45
C THR A 91 -19.45 -2.05 6.12
N GLN A 92 -20.48 -1.22 6.33
CA GLN A 92 -21.77 -1.60 6.89
C GLN A 92 -22.88 -1.35 5.87
N LYS A 93 -23.62 -2.41 5.53
CA LYS A 93 -24.86 -2.29 4.76
C LYS A 93 -26.00 -1.91 5.72
N LEU A 94 -26.66 -0.81 5.43
CA LEU A 94 -27.78 -0.26 6.20
C LEU A 94 -29.10 -0.47 5.46
N PRO A 95 -30.28 -0.26 6.10
CA PRO A 95 -31.55 -0.23 5.41
C PRO A 95 -31.56 0.74 4.23
N TRP A 96 -32.60 0.66 3.38
CA TRP A 96 -32.83 1.56 2.23
C TRP A 96 -31.68 1.61 1.21
N LYS A 97 -30.96 0.49 1.03
CA LYS A 97 -29.78 0.40 0.12
C LYS A 97 -28.65 1.39 0.46
N LEU A 98 -28.59 1.82 1.72
CA LEU A 98 -27.47 2.63 2.20
C LEU A 98 -26.27 1.72 2.51
N ARG A 99 -25.07 2.25 2.23
CA ARG A 99 -23.78 1.65 2.60
C ARG A 99 -22.91 2.71 3.24
N LEU A 100 -22.51 2.46 4.47
CA LEU A 100 -21.49 3.25 5.17
C LEU A 100 -20.14 2.54 5.04
N THR A 101 -19.11 3.27 4.66
CA THR A 101 -17.72 2.79 4.70
C THR A 101 -16.90 3.78 5.49
N ILE A 102 -16.18 3.29 6.49
CA ILE A 102 -15.17 4.04 7.25
C ILE A 102 -13.85 3.39 6.92
N SER A 103 -12.83 4.18 6.61
CA SER A 103 -11.51 3.66 6.30
C SER A 103 -10.41 4.55 6.86
N SER A 104 -9.27 3.92 7.13
CA SER A 104 -8.03 4.59 7.50
C SER A 104 -6.87 3.93 6.79
N TYR A 105 -5.87 4.72 6.43
CA TYR A 105 -4.59 4.24 5.91
C TYR A 105 -3.47 5.13 6.40
N GLY A 106 -2.29 4.58 6.46
CA GLY A 106 -1.15 5.35 6.94
C GLY A 106 0.10 4.51 7.12
N GLN A 107 1.08 5.17 7.68
CA GLN A 107 2.36 4.61 8.10
C GLN A 107 2.44 4.63 9.61
N ILE A 108 2.78 3.51 10.21
CA ILE A 108 3.09 3.37 11.64
C ILE A 108 4.60 3.22 11.81
N GLY A 109 5.13 3.75 12.92
CA GLY A 109 6.56 3.76 13.17
C GLY A 109 7.34 4.72 12.26
N HIS A 110 8.63 4.51 12.19
CA HIS A 110 9.55 5.30 11.38
C HIS A 110 10.00 4.50 10.16
N GLU A 111 9.82 5.03 8.97
CA GLU A 111 10.33 4.38 7.76
C GLU A 111 11.74 4.87 7.45
N ALA A 112 12.74 3.99 7.54
CA ALA A 112 14.07 4.28 7.05
C ALA A 112 14.10 4.25 5.53
N TYR A 113 14.70 5.24 4.92
CA TYR A 113 14.94 5.26 3.48
C TYR A 113 16.42 5.03 3.13
N ASN A 114 17.33 5.19 4.07
CA ASN A 114 18.75 4.85 3.96
C ASN A 114 19.42 4.87 5.36
N VAL A 115 20.77 4.83 5.41
CA VAL A 115 21.53 4.89 6.66
C VAL A 115 21.42 6.23 7.39
N TYR A 116 21.00 7.31 6.73
CA TYR A 116 21.01 8.65 7.31
C TYR A 116 19.66 9.10 7.85
N GLY A 117 18.55 8.54 7.33
CA GLY A 117 17.29 9.15 7.64
C GLY A 117 16.08 8.23 7.68
N HIS A 118 15.05 8.79 8.28
CA HIS A 118 13.74 8.17 8.40
C HIS A 118 12.62 9.20 8.34
N SER A 119 11.43 8.77 7.95
CA SER A 119 10.20 9.55 8.06
C SER A 119 9.44 9.21 9.33
N SER A 120 8.59 10.15 9.77
CA SER A 120 7.66 9.93 10.87
C SER A 120 6.42 9.15 10.43
N SER A 121 5.67 8.64 11.41
CA SER A 121 4.34 8.09 11.19
C SER A 121 3.36 9.17 10.73
N TRP A 122 2.38 8.75 9.93
CA TRP A 122 1.26 9.57 9.51
C TRP A 122 0.03 8.70 9.23
N PHE A 123 -1.16 9.27 9.28
CA PHE A 123 -2.38 8.56 8.90
C PHE A 123 -3.41 9.49 8.28
N SER A 124 -4.30 8.89 7.51
CA SER A 124 -5.48 9.52 6.96
C SER A 124 -6.69 8.64 7.22
N TYR A 125 -7.85 9.25 7.42
CA TYR A 125 -9.10 8.54 7.64
C TYR A 125 -10.23 9.17 6.84
N SER A 126 -11.21 8.35 6.48
CA SER A 126 -12.33 8.81 5.67
C SER A 126 -13.62 8.07 6.01
N ALA A 127 -14.72 8.72 5.68
CA ALA A 127 -16.05 8.12 5.71
C ALA A 127 -16.76 8.35 4.38
N ALA A 128 -17.49 7.35 3.92
CA ALA A 128 -18.32 7.44 2.73
C ALA A 128 -19.72 6.89 3.03
N LEU A 129 -20.74 7.63 2.66
CA LEU A 129 -22.13 7.17 2.66
C LEU A 129 -22.60 7.08 1.21
N GLN A 130 -23.03 5.90 0.81
CA GLN A 130 -23.51 5.64 -0.55
C GLN A 130 -24.94 5.12 -0.52
N ARG A 131 -25.76 5.58 -1.46
CA ARG A 131 -27.10 5.05 -1.69
C ARG A 131 -27.33 4.81 -3.16
N SER A 132 -27.90 3.64 -3.48
CA SER A 132 -28.30 3.29 -4.81
C SER A 132 -29.82 3.45 -4.97
N PHE A 133 -30.21 3.98 -6.10
CA PHE A 133 -31.59 4.29 -6.50
C PHE A 133 -31.89 3.66 -7.86
N LEU A 134 -33.16 3.66 -8.23
CA LEU A 134 -33.72 3.13 -9.45
C LEU A 134 -33.61 1.60 -9.55
N LYS A 135 -34.25 1.07 -10.59
CA LYS A 135 -34.22 -0.36 -10.91
C LYS A 135 -32.78 -0.76 -11.29
N GLU A 136 -32.33 -1.93 -10.83
CA GLU A 136 -30.96 -2.43 -11.08
C GLU A 136 -29.84 -1.51 -10.54
N ASP A 137 -30.14 -0.68 -9.52
CA ASP A 137 -29.17 0.22 -8.89
C ASP A 137 -28.45 1.15 -9.88
N ARG A 138 -29.20 1.65 -10.89
CA ARG A 138 -28.62 2.44 -11.99
C ARG A 138 -28.14 3.82 -11.58
N LEU A 139 -28.70 4.40 -10.54
CA LEU A 139 -28.27 5.70 -10.01
C LEU A 139 -27.65 5.51 -8.65
N THR A 140 -26.45 6.01 -8.46
CA THR A 140 -25.74 5.95 -7.18
C THR A 140 -25.30 7.35 -6.77
N LEU A 141 -25.70 7.76 -5.57
CA LEU A 141 -25.21 8.95 -4.88
C LEU A 141 -24.20 8.52 -3.83
N ARG A 142 -23.04 9.16 -3.80
CA ARG A 142 -22.00 8.97 -2.78
C ARG A 142 -21.58 10.30 -2.19
N LEU A 143 -21.63 10.39 -0.88
CA LEU A 143 -21.05 11.44 -0.08
C LEU A 143 -19.74 10.89 0.51
N TYR A 144 -18.67 11.66 0.41
CA TYR A 144 -17.35 11.26 0.89
C TYR A 144 -16.72 12.40 1.67
N ALA A 145 -16.11 12.07 2.79
CA ALA A 145 -15.35 13.00 3.61
C ALA A 145 -14.01 12.37 3.97
N ASN A 146 -12.92 13.04 3.63
CA ASN A 146 -11.58 12.69 4.06
C ASN A 146 -11.14 13.65 5.16
N MET A 147 -10.63 13.11 6.24
CA MET A 147 -10.14 13.87 7.42
C MET A 147 -11.07 15.04 7.80
N PRO A 148 -12.38 14.81 8.02
CA PRO A 148 -13.34 15.91 8.20
C PRO A 148 -13.00 16.82 9.37
N PHE A 149 -12.29 16.33 10.37
CA PHE A 149 -11.92 17.04 11.59
C PHE A 149 -10.50 17.64 11.55
N ASN A 150 -9.64 17.18 10.63
CA ASN A 150 -8.25 17.63 10.49
C ASN A 150 -8.05 18.31 9.15
N LYS A 151 -7.65 19.59 9.14
CA LYS A 151 -7.38 20.33 7.90
C LYS A 151 -6.13 19.82 7.22
N TYR A 152 -5.09 19.54 7.99
CA TYR A 152 -3.80 19.05 7.51
C TYR A 152 -3.42 17.75 8.22
N TYR A 153 -2.60 16.95 7.59
CA TYR A 153 -1.75 15.96 8.24
C TYR A 153 -0.30 16.28 7.97
N HIS A 154 0.54 15.95 8.94
CA HIS A 154 1.94 16.33 8.97
C HIS A 154 2.78 15.10 8.67
N ASN A 155 3.83 15.28 7.87
CA ASN A 155 4.87 14.30 7.68
C ASN A 155 6.20 14.99 7.95
N GLU A 156 7.02 14.36 8.77
CA GLU A 156 8.35 14.83 9.09
C GLU A 156 9.37 13.79 8.65
N SER A 157 10.44 14.25 8.01
CA SER A 157 11.60 13.42 7.72
C SER A 157 12.85 14.01 8.36
N VAL A 158 13.65 13.15 8.96
CA VAL A 158 14.89 13.50 9.64
C VAL A 158 16.04 12.84 8.90
N THR A 159 17.10 13.60 8.64
CA THR A 159 18.34 13.12 8.06
C THR A 159 19.48 13.49 8.99
N ASN A 160 20.23 12.50 9.46
CA ASN A 160 21.37 12.67 10.36
C ASN A 160 22.66 12.27 9.64
N GLN A 161 23.64 13.15 9.62
CA GLN A 161 24.92 12.93 8.99
C GLN A 161 26.02 13.53 9.82
N GLY A 162 26.51 12.80 10.83
CA GLY A 162 27.59 13.26 11.67
C GLY A 162 27.35 14.69 12.19
N ASP A 163 27.92 15.66 11.49
CA ASP A 163 27.85 17.08 11.86
C ASP A 163 26.58 17.80 11.38
N TYR A 164 25.68 17.13 10.68
CA TYR A 164 24.48 17.75 10.09
C TYR A 164 23.22 16.96 10.45
N THR A 165 22.22 17.67 10.96
CA THR A 165 20.85 17.17 11.09
C THR A 165 19.90 18.04 10.30
N GLY A 166 19.27 17.44 9.28
CA GLY A 166 18.22 18.06 8.50
C GLY A 166 16.85 17.58 8.96
N VAL A 167 15.90 18.50 9.12
CA VAL A 167 14.49 18.18 9.40
C VAL A 167 13.65 18.81 8.31
N SER A 168 12.91 17.99 7.59
CA SER A 168 11.95 18.43 6.59
C SER A 168 10.53 18.15 7.07
N LYS A 169 9.67 19.18 7.08
CA LYS A 169 8.27 19.09 7.51
C LYS A 169 7.36 19.42 6.34
N HIS A 170 6.43 18.54 6.07
CA HIS A 170 5.45 18.71 5.00
C HIS A 170 4.03 18.64 5.56
N ASP A 171 3.24 19.67 5.26
CA ASP A 171 1.84 19.74 5.61
C ASP A 171 1.00 19.45 4.37
N TYR A 172 0.25 18.37 4.42
CA TYR A 172 -0.63 17.96 3.32
C TYR A 172 -2.08 18.29 3.66
N LEU A 173 -2.80 18.86 2.71
CA LEU A 173 -4.22 19.13 2.87
C LEU A 173 -5.00 17.81 2.98
N GLY A 174 -5.46 17.52 4.18
CA GLY A 174 -6.21 16.28 4.49
C GLY A 174 -7.70 16.44 4.26
N ARG A 175 -8.29 17.56 4.72
CA ARG A 175 -9.74 17.76 4.68
C ARG A 175 -10.25 17.90 3.26
N ARG A 176 -11.15 17.00 2.87
CA ARG A 176 -11.84 17.05 1.58
C ARG A 176 -13.25 16.46 1.70
N PHE A 177 -14.22 17.17 1.12
CA PHE A 177 -15.58 16.69 0.96
C PHE A 177 -15.89 16.53 -0.51
N GLN A 178 -16.58 15.46 -0.86
CA GLN A 178 -16.93 15.16 -2.25
C GLN A 178 -18.33 14.58 -2.32
N ILE A 179 -19.10 15.05 -3.31
CA ILE A 179 -20.38 14.48 -3.69
C ILE A 179 -20.20 13.90 -5.11
N SER A 180 -20.58 12.64 -5.28
CA SER A 180 -20.52 11.97 -6.58
C SER A 180 -21.89 11.40 -6.93
N LEU A 181 -22.33 11.66 -8.14
CA LEU A 181 -23.53 11.07 -8.74
C LEU A 181 -23.10 10.24 -9.94
N SER A 182 -23.43 8.95 -9.93
CA SER A 182 -23.12 8.03 -11.01
C SER A 182 -24.41 7.45 -11.59
N TYR A 183 -24.58 7.50 -12.91
CA TYR A 183 -25.69 6.88 -13.60
C TYR A 183 -25.18 5.89 -14.64
N ARG A 184 -25.71 4.67 -14.60
CA ARG A 184 -25.38 3.60 -15.55
C ARG A 184 -26.41 3.52 -16.66
N PHE A 185 -25.97 3.82 -17.87
CA PHE A 185 -26.76 3.72 -19.10
C PHE A 185 -26.70 2.31 -19.69
N GLY A 186 -27.75 1.96 -20.45
CA GLY A 186 -27.80 0.75 -21.25
C GLY A 186 -28.08 -0.55 -20.48
N LYS A 187 -28.20 -1.64 -21.21
CA LYS A 187 -28.25 -3.01 -20.70
C LYS A 187 -26.95 -3.69 -21.10
N LEU A 188 -26.14 -4.13 -20.17
CA LEU A 188 -25.04 -5.05 -20.47
C LEU A 188 -25.66 -6.41 -20.88
N LYS A 189 -25.94 -6.60 -22.16
CA LYS A 189 -26.11 -7.92 -22.74
C LYS A 189 -24.71 -8.48 -23.02
N ALA A 190 -23.93 -8.72 -22.00
CA ALA A 190 -22.72 -9.54 -22.11
C ALA A 190 -23.15 -10.99 -21.98
N SER A 191 -23.71 -11.55 -23.04
CA SER A 191 -23.55 -12.97 -23.29
C SER A 191 -22.07 -13.17 -23.65
N VAL A 192 -21.23 -13.43 -22.68
CA VAL A 192 -19.91 -13.99 -22.94
C VAL A 192 -20.16 -15.40 -23.48
N LYS A 193 -20.24 -15.52 -24.79
CA LYS A 193 -20.15 -16.80 -25.45
C LYS A 193 -18.78 -17.34 -25.09
N LYS A 194 -18.73 -18.35 -24.19
CA LYS A 194 -17.53 -19.08 -23.89
C LYS A 194 -17.05 -19.68 -25.22
N THR A 195 -16.08 -19.06 -25.84
CA THR A 195 -15.37 -19.65 -26.95
C THR A 195 -14.53 -20.75 -26.34
N GLU A 196 -14.99 -21.98 -26.45
CA GLU A 196 -14.16 -23.15 -26.19
C GLU A 196 -13.05 -23.13 -27.24
N THR A 197 -11.92 -22.53 -26.91
CA THR A 197 -10.69 -22.73 -27.66
C THR A 197 -10.15 -24.09 -27.26
N THR A 198 -10.57 -25.12 -27.97
CA THR A 198 -9.84 -26.38 -28.01
C THR A 198 -8.52 -26.08 -28.70
N ILE A 199 -7.45 -25.96 -27.94
CA ILE A 199 -6.09 -25.93 -28.49
C ILE A 199 -5.78 -27.36 -28.88
N GLU A 200 -6.00 -27.72 -30.14
CA GLU A 200 -5.43 -28.92 -30.71
C GLU A 200 -3.93 -28.66 -30.92
N ASN A 201 -3.12 -29.30 -30.09
CA ASN A 201 -1.69 -29.31 -30.24
C ASN A 201 -1.31 -30.27 -31.39
N SER A 202 -1.15 -29.73 -32.59
CA SER A 202 -0.72 -30.52 -33.77
C SER A 202 0.80 -30.75 -33.84
N ASP A 203 1.55 -30.37 -32.82
CA ASP A 203 3.01 -30.51 -32.77
C ASP A 203 3.48 -31.85 -32.14
N VAL A 204 2.73 -32.91 -32.30
CA VAL A 204 3.27 -34.25 -32.05
C VAL A 204 4.13 -34.67 -33.23
N VAL A 205 5.40 -34.35 -33.18
CA VAL A 205 6.41 -34.83 -34.12
C VAL A 205 6.39 -36.37 -34.12
N GLY A 206 6.17 -36.91 -35.29
CA GLY A 206 5.97 -38.32 -35.55
C GLY A 206 7.08 -39.20 -35.00
N GLY A 207 6.65 -40.31 -34.45
CA GLY A 207 7.49 -41.34 -33.88
C GLY A 207 8.49 -41.91 -34.87
N ILE A 208 9.63 -42.22 -34.36
CA ILE A 208 10.72 -42.95 -34.99
C ILE A 208 10.20 -44.34 -35.39
N SER A 209 10.09 -44.58 -36.70
CA SER A 209 9.90 -45.92 -37.27
C SER A 209 11.16 -46.76 -37.02
N LYS A 210 11.05 -47.81 -36.22
CA LYS A 210 12.04 -48.88 -36.20
C LYS A 210 11.87 -49.71 -37.50
N GLY A 211 12.81 -49.52 -38.40
CA GLY A 211 13.03 -50.50 -39.50
C GLY A 211 13.78 -51.72 -38.99
N GLN A 212 13.45 -52.86 -39.56
CA GLN A 212 14.08 -54.15 -39.40
C GLN A 212 15.56 -54.11 -39.82
#